data_5851724a3ab860e3f02f460a61ebc790
#
_entry.id   5851724a3ab860e3f02f460a61ebc790
#
_cell.length_a   1.000
_cell.length_b   1.000
_cell.length_c   1.000
_cell.angle_alpha   90.00
_cell.angle_beta   90.00
_cell.angle_gamma   90.00
#
_symmetry.space_group_name_H-M   'P 1'
#
loop_
_entity.id
_entity.type
_entity.pdbx_description
1 polymer ?
#
loop_
_entity_poly.entity_id
_entity_poly.type
_entity_poly.pdbx_seq_one_letter_code
_entity_poly.pdbx_strand_id
1 'polypeptide(L)'
;MTNNSPKHIAFKTLIKHKHYLLNNYTDLKHIIESNQFTIIEYKKHTNSEPVSELIKRLMVENETQQNDSFLYINNNLKFVFINADISDEDKCSLLRHELGHICDPDLKNSNPQNSRIKREEFANEFSCYTKSSGIRLKIYVFLIKKWKLLVAVMALIACLLGVAFITTTLIIPPAKPVTGDVSTYVNSDNTYYVTSAGKKYHRKHCVAIKYKNNLTEIELNDAVNKGYKPCLICIPKEE
;
A
#
# COMPACT_ATOMS: atom_id res chain seq x y z
N MET A 1 -11.24 -8.82 10.22
CA MET A 1 -11.25 -9.60 8.96
C MET A 1 -10.45 -10.85 9.20
N THR A 2 -11.05 -12.02 9.04
CA THR A 2 -10.32 -13.29 9.22
C THR A 2 -9.21 -13.38 8.17
N ASN A 3 -8.00 -13.78 8.59
CA ASN A 3 -6.82 -13.91 7.71
C ASN A 3 -7.02 -14.89 6.53
N ASN A 4 -8.14 -15.61 6.48
CA ASN A 4 -8.48 -16.64 5.50
C ASN A 4 -9.59 -16.24 4.52
N SER A 5 -10.00 -14.96 4.47
CA SER A 5 -11.01 -14.55 3.49
C SER A 5 -10.47 -14.63 2.05
N PRO A 6 -11.32 -14.96 1.03
CA PRO A 6 -10.91 -15.04 -0.38
C PRO A 6 -10.21 -13.77 -0.85
N LYS A 7 -10.72 -12.61 -0.46
CA LYS A 7 -10.12 -11.30 -0.75
C LYS A 7 -8.71 -11.16 -0.19
N HIS A 8 -8.50 -11.55 1.08
CA HIS A 8 -7.19 -11.44 1.72
C HIS A 8 -6.16 -12.34 1.03
N ILE A 9 -6.57 -13.59 0.72
CA ILE A 9 -5.71 -14.56 0.06
C ILE A 9 -5.42 -14.16 -1.38
N ALA A 10 -6.41 -13.67 -2.13
CA ALA A 10 -6.19 -13.11 -3.47
C ALA A 10 -5.16 -11.99 -3.45
N PHE A 11 -5.29 -11.03 -2.52
CA PHE A 11 -4.34 -9.92 -2.40
C PHE A 11 -2.94 -10.40 -2.00
N LYS A 12 -2.84 -11.33 -1.06
CA LYS A 12 -1.57 -11.94 -0.66
C LYS A 12 -0.88 -12.63 -1.86
N THR A 13 -1.63 -13.36 -2.68
CA THR A 13 -1.13 -14.03 -3.89
C THR A 13 -0.64 -13.00 -4.91
N LEU A 14 -1.42 -11.95 -5.20
CA LEU A 14 -1.03 -10.87 -6.12
C LEU A 14 0.25 -10.17 -5.65
N ILE A 15 0.36 -9.86 -4.36
CA ILE A 15 1.54 -9.22 -3.77
C ILE A 15 2.75 -10.14 -3.86
N LYS A 16 2.62 -11.41 -3.45
CA LYS A 16 3.70 -12.41 -3.49
C LYS A 16 4.32 -12.52 -4.87
N HIS A 17 3.49 -12.54 -5.92
CA HIS A 17 3.92 -12.65 -7.30
C HIS A 17 4.11 -11.30 -8.01
N LYS A 18 3.97 -10.17 -7.29
CA LYS A 18 4.15 -8.79 -7.80
C LYS A 18 3.22 -8.43 -8.96
N HIS A 19 2.01 -8.95 -8.95
CA HIS A 19 0.95 -8.62 -9.89
C HIS A 19 -0.14 -7.77 -9.23
N TYR A 20 -0.84 -6.96 -10.01
CA TYR A 20 -2.01 -6.22 -9.55
C TYR A 20 -3.32 -6.76 -10.13
N LEU A 21 -3.22 -7.66 -11.11
CA LEU A 21 -4.31 -8.45 -11.68
C LEU A 21 -3.72 -9.67 -12.43
N LEU A 22 -4.53 -10.70 -12.64
CA LEU A 22 -4.15 -11.93 -13.33
C LEU A 22 -5.04 -12.15 -14.54
N ASN A 23 -4.76 -11.44 -15.65
CA ASN A 23 -5.49 -11.56 -16.90
C ASN A 23 -4.64 -12.13 -18.05
N ASN A 24 -3.44 -12.62 -17.74
CA ASN A 24 -2.51 -13.18 -18.72
C ASN A 24 -2.29 -14.67 -18.41
N TYR A 25 -2.41 -15.51 -19.43
CA TYR A 25 -2.21 -16.96 -19.32
C TYR A 25 -0.82 -17.32 -18.75
N THR A 26 0.22 -16.66 -19.24
CA THR A 26 1.61 -16.93 -18.80
C THR A 26 1.81 -16.64 -17.31
N ASP A 27 1.25 -15.53 -16.81
CA ASP A 27 1.33 -15.17 -15.40
C ASP A 27 0.59 -16.19 -14.52
N LEU A 28 -0.61 -16.60 -14.95
CA LEU A 28 -1.41 -17.61 -14.25
C LEU A 28 -0.70 -18.95 -14.24
N LYS A 29 -0.18 -19.39 -15.38
CA LYS A 29 0.61 -20.62 -15.50
C LYS A 29 1.78 -20.61 -14.52
N HIS A 30 2.59 -19.57 -14.53
CA HIS A 30 3.73 -19.44 -13.62
C HIS A 30 3.33 -19.53 -12.15
N ILE A 31 2.20 -18.88 -11.75
CA ILE A 31 1.74 -18.92 -10.37
C ILE A 31 1.23 -20.31 -9.99
N ILE A 32 0.48 -20.98 -10.86
CA ILE A 32 -0.01 -22.34 -10.67
C ILE A 32 1.17 -23.32 -10.52
N GLU A 33 2.17 -23.23 -11.40
CA GLU A 33 3.37 -24.06 -11.34
C GLU A 33 4.20 -23.80 -10.08
N SER A 34 4.27 -22.53 -9.61
CA SER A 34 4.93 -22.18 -8.35
C SER A 34 4.27 -22.80 -7.11
N ASN A 35 3.01 -23.21 -7.22
CA ASN A 35 2.25 -23.97 -6.21
C ASN A 35 2.34 -25.49 -6.43
N GLN A 36 3.28 -25.96 -7.26
CA GLN A 36 3.55 -27.37 -7.55
C GLN A 36 2.44 -28.09 -8.32
N PHE A 37 1.66 -27.34 -9.09
CA PHE A 37 0.69 -27.92 -10.03
C PHE A 37 1.24 -27.84 -11.45
N THR A 38 0.96 -28.86 -12.25
CA THR A 38 1.27 -28.88 -13.68
C THR A 38 0.00 -28.64 -14.48
N ILE A 39 0.03 -27.73 -15.45
CA ILE A 39 -1.11 -27.48 -16.34
C ILE A 39 -1.06 -28.48 -17.50
N ILE A 40 -2.17 -29.17 -17.72
CA ILE A 40 -2.38 -30.08 -18.83
C ILE A 40 -3.47 -29.50 -19.73
N GLU A 41 -3.07 -29.10 -20.94
CA GLU A 41 -4.02 -28.68 -21.98
C GLU A 41 -4.56 -29.92 -22.69
N TYR A 42 -5.87 -30.08 -22.69
CA TYR A 42 -6.54 -31.19 -23.36
C TYR A 42 -7.63 -30.69 -24.33
N LYS A 43 -8.05 -31.57 -25.26
CA LYS A 43 -9.18 -31.34 -26.15
C LYS A 43 -10.25 -32.38 -25.90
N LYS A 44 -11.52 -32.00 -26.05
CA LYS A 44 -12.64 -32.91 -25.79
C LYS A 44 -12.70 -34.09 -26.79
N HIS A 45 -12.23 -33.90 -28.02
CA HIS A 45 -12.33 -34.87 -29.09
C HIS A 45 -11.03 -35.57 -29.47
N THR A 46 -9.94 -34.84 -29.59
CA THR A 46 -8.68 -35.39 -30.13
C THR A 46 -7.49 -34.83 -29.37
N ASN A 47 -6.86 -35.63 -28.57
CA ASN A 47 -5.65 -35.28 -27.83
C ASN A 47 -4.41 -35.90 -28.51
N SER A 48 -3.23 -35.32 -28.21
CA SER A 48 -1.97 -35.98 -28.50
C SER A 48 -1.87 -37.29 -27.70
N GLU A 49 -1.10 -38.27 -28.23
CA GLU A 49 -0.97 -39.57 -27.56
C GLU A 49 -0.55 -39.47 -26.09
N PRO A 50 0.46 -38.68 -25.70
CA PRO A 50 0.84 -38.55 -24.29
C PRO A 50 -0.28 -38.03 -23.39
N VAL A 51 -1.10 -37.08 -23.90
CA VAL A 51 -2.23 -36.52 -23.13
C VAL A 51 -3.36 -37.54 -23.02
N SER A 52 -3.66 -38.27 -24.11
CA SER A 52 -4.66 -39.31 -24.10
C SER A 52 -4.29 -40.45 -23.13
N GLU A 53 -3.04 -40.87 -23.13
CA GLU A 53 -2.54 -41.88 -22.21
C GLU A 53 -2.63 -41.42 -20.75
N LEU A 54 -2.24 -40.15 -20.49
CA LEU A 54 -2.34 -39.55 -19.16
C LEU A 54 -3.80 -39.54 -18.66
N ILE A 55 -4.74 -39.09 -19.49
CA ILE A 55 -6.18 -39.04 -19.17
C ILE A 55 -6.69 -40.45 -18.79
N LYS A 56 -6.39 -41.46 -19.60
CA LYS A 56 -6.77 -42.87 -19.34
C LYS A 56 -6.13 -43.36 -18.05
N ARG A 57 -4.85 -43.13 -17.86
CA ARG A 57 -4.10 -43.58 -16.67
C ARG A 57 -4.64 -42.98 -15.38
N LEU A 58 -5.09 -41.74 -15.43
CA LEU A 58 -5.66 -41.04 -14.28
C LEU A 58 -7.16 -41.31 -14.12
N MET A 59 -7.81 -42.00 -15.08
CA MET A 59 -9.24 -42.29 -15.12
C MET A 59 -10.14 -41.05 -15.06
N VAL A 60 -9.76 -39.99 -15.81
CA VAL A 60 -10.44 -38.68 -15.82
C VAL A 60 -11.12 -38.39 -17.17
N GLU A 61 -11.45 -39.41 -17.96
CA GLU A 61 -12.11 -39.24 -19.25
C GLU A 61 -13.47 -38.55 -19.11
N ASN A 62 -14.26 -38.88 -18.10
CA ASN A 62 -15.55 -38.26 -17.86
C ASN A 62 -15.44 -36.81 -17.51
N GLU A 63 -14.47 -36.46 -16.66
CA GLU A 63 -14.19 -35.08 -16.25
C GLU A 63 -13.76 -34.20 -17.44
N THR A 64 -12.93 -34.75 -18.35
CA THR A 64 -12.51 -34.04 -19.56
C THR A 64 -13.64 -33.82 -20.56
N GLN A 65 -14.66 -34.66 -20.57
CA GLN A 65 -15.85 -34.47 -21.43
C GLN A 65 -16.82 -33.43 -20.83
N GLN A 66 -16.98 -33.43 -19.52
CA GLN A 66 -18.00 -32.62 -18.85
C GLN A 66 -17.53 -31.20 -18.49
N ASN A 67 -16.26 -31.04 -18.18
CA ASN A 67 -15.72 -29.77 -17.68
C ASN A 67 -14.74 -29.14 -18.67
N ASP A 68 -14.59 -27.84 -18.67
CA ASP A 68 -13.56 -27.09 -19.41
C ASP A 68 -12.30 -26.84 -18.58
N SER A 69 -12.41 -26.94 -17.25
CA SER A 69 -11.26 -27.01 -16.35
C SER A 69 -11.59 -27.81 -15.09
N PHE A 70 -10.58 -28.40 -14.48
CA PHE A 70 -10.70 -29.06 -13.17
C PHE A 70 -9.33 -29.33 -12.55
N LEU A 71 -9.31 -29.49 -11.23
CA LEU A 71 -8.14 -29.93 -10.48
C LEU A 71 -8.14 -31.46 -10.32
N TYR A 72 -6.96 -32.03 -10.52
CA TYR A 72 -6.69 -33.42 -10.14
C TYR A 72 -5.59 -33.44 -9.08
N ILE A 73 -5.93 -34.01 -7.92
CA ILE A 73 -5.00 -34.17 -6.80
C ILE A 73 -5.06 -35.60 -6.32
N ASN A 74 -3.96 -36.34 -6.47
CA ASN A 74 -3.82 -37.68 -5.95
C ASN A 74 -2.38 -37.92 -5.47
N ASN A 75 -2.20 -38.13 -4.17
CA ASN A 75 -0.90 -38.27 -3.53
C ASN A 75 0.04 -37.10 -3.90
N ASN A 76 1.08 -37.38 -4.69
CA ASN A 76 2.07 -36.40 -5.13
C ASN A 76 1.75 -35.80 -6.52
N LEU A 77 0.70 -36.27 -7.19
CA LEU A 77 0.29 -35.79 -8.50
C LEU A 77 -0.69 -34.63 -8.34
N LYS A 78 -0.36 -33.50 -8.94
CA LYS A 78 -1.17 -32.28 -8.88
C LYS A 78 -1.26 -31.68 -10.28
N PHE A 79 -2.41 -31.79 -10.88
CA PHE A 79 -2.66 -31.26 -12.22
C PHE A 79 -3.82 -30.27 -12.22
N VAL A 80 -3.71 -29.28 -13.10
CA VAL A 80 -4.80 -28.43 -13.56
C VAL A 80 -5.08 -28.82 -15.01
N PHE A 81 -6.21 -29.42 -15.27
CA PHE A 81 -6.65 -29.69 -16.62
C PHE A 81 -7.38 -28.46 -17.17
N ILE A 82 -7.10 -28.08 -18.42
CA ILE A 82 -7.75 -26.96 -19.10
C ILE A 82 -8.04 -27.34 -20.56
N ASN A 83 -9.25 -27.06 -21.02
CA ASN A 83 -9.63 -27.27 -22.41
C ASN A 83 -8.87 -26.31 -23.32
N ALA A 84 -8.15 -26.89 -24.30
CA ALA A 84 -7.36 -26.12 -25.27
C ALA A 84 -8.20 -25.41 -26.33
N ASP A 85 -9.44 -25.88 -26.55
CA ASP A 85 -10.30 -25.41 -27.65
C ASP A 85 -11.10 -24.14 -27.28
N ILE A 86 -11.04 -23.65 -26.04
CA ILE A 86 -11.70 -22.41 -25.59
C ILE A 86 -10.82 -21.18 -25.82
N SER A 87 -11.43 -20.00 -25.77
CA SER A 87 -10.71 -18.72 -25.95
C SER A 87 -9.67 -18.49 -24.84
N ASP A 88 -8.63 -17.71 -25.12
CA ASP A 88 -7.61 -17.36 -24.11
C ASP A 88 -8.20 -16.57 -22.95
N GLU A 89 -9.25 -15.78 -23.18
CA GLU A 89 -9.96 -15.07 -22.11
C GLU A 89 -10.67 -16.03 -21.17
N ASP A 90 -11.35 -17.06 -21.72
CA ASP A 90 -12.02 -18.10 -20.95
C ASP A 90 -11.01 -18.96 -20.21
N LYS A 91 -9.88 -19.34 -20.86
CA LYS A 91 -8.77 -20.03 -20.19
C LYS A 91 -8.28 -19.24 -18.98
N CYS A 92 -8.04 -17.95 -19.13
CA CYS A 92 -7.62 -17.10 -18.01
C CYS A 92 -8.68 -17.04 -16.91
N SER A 93 -9.98 -17.03 -17.27
CA SER A 93 -11.05 -17.02 -16.29
C SER A 93 -11.10 -18.30 -15.47
N LEU A 94 -11.02 -19.44 -16.15
CA LEU A 94 -11.03 -20.77 -15.53
C LEU A 94 -9.76 -20.99 -14.68
N LEU A 95 -8.59 -20.64 -15.20
CA LEU A 95 -7.34 -20.77 -14.42
C LEU A 95 -7.31 -19.90 -13.17
N ARG A 96 -7.95 -18.71 -13.17
CA ARG A 96 -8.12 -17.93 -11.93
C ARG A 96 -9.01 -18.65 -10.93
N HIS A 97 -10.07 -19.31 -11.41
CA HIS A 97 -10.96 -20.10 -10.57
C HIS A 97 -10.22 -21.29 -9.95
N GLU A 98 -9.51 -22.08 -10.78
CA GLU A 98 -8.70 -23.21 -10.30
C GLU A 98 -7.60 -22.76 -9.32
N LEU A 99 -6.96 -21.61 -9.58
CA LEU A 99 -6.01 -21.02 -8.65
C LEU A 99 -6.68 -20.64 -7.32
N GLY A 100 -7.95 -20.25 -7.32
CA GLY A 100 -8.75 -20.05 -6.12
C GLY A 100 -8.82 -21.33 -5.29
N HIS A 101 -9.14 -22.46 -5.90
CA HIS A 101 -9.13 -23.76 -5.22
C HIS A 101 -7.74 -24.15 -4.69
N ILE A 102 -6.68 -23.92 -5.47
CA ILE A 102 -5.29 -24.18 -5.04
C ILE A 102 -4.90 -23.35 -3.82
N CYS A 103 -5.37 -22.11 -3.76
CA CYS A 103 -5.07 -21.16 -2.67
C CYS A 103 -6.01 -21.29 -1.47
N ASP A 104 -7.06 -22.09 -1.56
CA ASP A 104 -8.01 -22.31 -0.47
C ASP A 104 -7.29 -22.98 0.72
N PRO A 105 -7.23 -22.36 1.90
CA PRO A 105 -6.60 -22.93 3.08
C PRO A 105 -7.29 -24.20 3.55
N ASP A 106 -8.57 -24.40 3.21
CA ASP A 106 -9.37 -25.56 3.59
C ASP A 106 -9.28 -26.70 2.56
N LEU A 107 -8.48 -26.56 1.50
CA LEU A 107 -8.28 -27.61 0.49
C LEU A 107 -7.88 -28.96 1.10
N LYS A 108 -7.18 -28.95 2.23
CA LYS A 108 -6.72 -30.16 2.95
C LYS A 108 -7.69 -30.66 4.03
N ASN A 109 -8.66 -29.83 4.40
CA ASN A 109 -9.58 -30.12 5.51
C ASN A 109 -10.91 -30.64 4.95
N SER A 110 -11.02 -31.93 4.76
CA SER A 110 -12.16 -32.56 4.08
C SER A 110 -13.29 -32.95 5.04
N ASN A 111 -14.35 -32.15 5.05
CA ASN A 111 -15.69 -32.65 5.36
C ASN A 111 -16.53 -32.49 4.07
N PRO A 112 -17.02 -33.60 3.42
CA PRO A 112 -17.28 -33.60 1.98
C PRO A 112 -18.44 -32.75 1.47
N GLN A 113 -19.52 -32.54 2.19
CA GLN A 113 -20.72 -31.94 1.61
C GLN A 113 -20.91 -30.45 1.83
N ASN A 114 -20.65 -29.95 3.04
CA ASN A 114 -20.71 -28.48 3.28
C ASN A 114 -19.47 -27.74 2.75
N SER A 115 -18.41 -28.49 2.47
CA SER A 115 -17.15 -27.94 1.99
C SER A 115 -17.14 -27.64 0.49
N ARG A 116 -17.93 -28.34 -0.35
CA ARG A 116 -17.91 -28.14 -1.80
C ARG A 116 -18.47 -26.77 -2.19
N ILE A 117 -19.67 -26.44 -1.71
CA ILE A 117 -20.30 -25.14 -2.01
C ILE A 117 -19.43 -23.99 -1.52
N LYS A 118 -18.90 -24.07 -0.30
CA LYS A 118 -18.01 -23.04 0.25
C LYS A 118 -16.71 -22.90 -0.54
N ARG A 119 -16.15 -23.99 -1.03
CA ARG A 119 -14.96 -23.97 -1.87
C ARG A 119 -15.21 -23.34 -3.24
N GLU A 120 -16.36 -23.63 -3.84
CA GLU A 120 -16.79 -22.98 -5.09
C GLU A 120 -17.01 -21.48 -4.89
N GLU A 121 -17.66 -21.06 -3.80
CA GLU A 121 -17.81 -19.65 -3.45
C GLU A 121 -16.46 -18.99 -3.25
N PHE A 122 -15.54 -19.64 -2.51
CA PHE A 122 -14.20 -19.14 -2.30
C PHE A 122 -13.45 -18.95 -3.62
N ALA A 123 -13.46 -19.95 -4.51
CA ALA A 123 -12.76 -19.88 -5.80
C ALA A 123 -13.36 -18.80 -6.71
N ASN A 124 -14.67 -18.64 -6.73
CA ASN A 124 -15.37 -17.60 -7.48
C ASN A 124 -15.01 -16.19 -6.97
N GLU A 125 -15.06 -15.97 -5.66
CA GLU A 125 -14.66 -14.69 -5.07
C GLU A 125 -13.19 -14.40 -5.30
N PHE A 126 -12.30 -15.36 -5.09
CA PHE A 126 -10.87 -15.24 -5.37
C PHE A 126 -10.62 -14.84 -6.83
N SER A 127 -11.26 -15.51 -7.79
CA SER A 127 -11.19 -15.22 -9.22
C SER A 127 -11.62 -13.77 -9.51
N CYS A 128 -12.71 -13.32 -8.89
CA CYS A 128 -13.19 -11.94 -9.02
C CYS A 128 -12.16 -10.92 -8.54
N TYR A 129 -11.58 -11.12 -7.34
CA TYR A 129 -10.58 -10.21 -6.79
C TYR A 129 -9.26 -10.21 -7.56
N THR A 130 -8.88 -11.31 -8.19
CA THR A 130 -7.67 -11.40 -9.02
C THR A 130 -7.87 -10.84 -10.43
N LYS A 131 -9.10 -10.86 -10.97
CA LYS A 131 -9.46 -10.20 -12.23
C LYS A 131 -9.45 -8.67 -12.11
N SER A 132 -9.92 -8.15 -10.99
CA SER A 132 -10.10 -6.70 -10.78
C SER A 132 -9.61 -6.30 -9.39
N SER A 133 -8.42 -5.77 -9.30
CA SER A 133 -7.87 -5.24 -8.04
C SER A 133 -8.16 -3.75 -7.88
N GLY A 134 -8.43 -3.33 -6.63
CA GLY A 134 -8.64 -1.92 -6.32
C GLY A 134 -7.37 -1.08 -6.49
N ILE A 135 -7.55 0.24 -6.65
CA ILE A 135 -6.46 1.20 -6.87
C ILE A 135 -5.37 1.14 -5.79
N ARG A 136 -5.76 0.86 -4.54
CA ARG A 136 -4.81 0.73 -3.42
C ARG A 136 -3.82 -0.41 -3.62
N LEU A 137 -4.28 -1.55 -4.12
CA LEU A 137 -3.40 -2.68 -4.41
C LEU A 137 -2.49 -2.39 -5.59
N LYS A 138 -2.99 -1.70 -6.64
CA LYS A 138 -2.17 -1.25 -7.77
C LYS A 138 -1.00 -0.38 -7.30
N ILE A 139 -1.28 0.60 -6.44
CA ILE A 139 -0.26 1.46 -5.84
C ILE A 139 0.74 0.63 -5.02
N TYR A 140 0.25 -0.27 -4.16
CA TYR A 140 1.11 -1.08 -3.30
C TYR A 140 2.05 -1.98 -4.11
N VAL A 141 1.54 -2.69 -5.11
CA VAL A 141 2.36 -3.54 -6.01
C VAL A 141 3.34 -2.70 -6.83
N PHE A 142 2.93 -1.52 -7.30
CA PHE A 142 3.82 -0.58 -7.98
C PHE A 142 4.98 -0.16 -7.09
N LEU A 143 4.72 0.21 -5.84
CA LEU A 143 5.75 0.56 -4.87
C LEU A 143 6.72 -0.60 -4.63
N ILE A 144 6.22 -1.83 -4.47
CA ILE A 144 7.07 -3.02 -4.31
C ILE A 144 7.95 -3.26 -5.55
N LYS A 145 7.38 -3.16 -6.76
CA LYS A 145 8.14 -3.35 -8.01
C LYS A 145 9.21 -2.28 -8.21
N LYS A 146 8.95 -1.07 -7.79
CA LYS A 146 9.81 0.11 -8.03
C LYS A 146 10.55 0.61 -6.78
N TRP A 147 10.49 -0.13 -5.66
CA TRP A 147 11.05 0.34 -4.40
C TRP A 147 12.54 0.71 -4.48
N LYS A 148 13.34 -0.06 -5.24
CA LYS A 148 14.78 0.25 -5.44
C LYS A 148 14.97 1.61 -6.12
N LEU A 149 14.16 1.90 -7.14
CA LEU A 149 14.18 3.19 -7.82
C LEU A 149 13.75 4.32 -6.87
N LEU A 150 12.70 4.10 -6.08
CA LEU A 150 12.22 5.08 -5.09
C LEU A 150 13.30 5.39 -4.04
N VAL A 151 13.98 4.37 -3.53
CA VAL A 151 15.10 4.54 -2.58
C VAL A 151 16.24 5.33 -3.24
N ALA A 152 16.61 5.03 -4.48
CA ALA A 152 17.64 5.75 -5.20
C ALA A 152 17.27 7.24 -5.41
N VAL A 153 16.02 7.53 -5.77
CA VAL A 153 15.53 8.92 -5.92
C VAL A 153 15.53 9.66 -4.59
N MET A 154 15.08 9.02 -3.50
CA MET A 154 15.12 9.63 -2.17
C MET A 154 16.56 9.91 -1.70
N ALA A 155 17.50 9.01 -1.97
CA ALA A 155 18.90 9.21 -1.66
C ALA A 155 19.49 10.40 -2.46
N LEU A 156 19.14 10.51 -3.74
CA LEU A 156 19.55 11.64 -4.58
C LEU A 156 19.04 12.99 -4.04
N ILE A 157 17.76 13.03 -3.68
CA ILE A 157 17.13 14.24 -3.09
C ILE A 157 17.85 14.61 -1.77
N ALA A 158 18.11 13.64 -0.90
CA ALA A 158 18.82 13.87 0.35
C ALA A 158 20.24 14.41 0.11
N CYS A 159 20.97 13.88 -0.88
CA CYS A 159 22.28 14.40 -1.28
C CYS A 159 22.19 15.85 -1.78
N LEU A 160 21.22 16.16 -2.64
CA LEU A 160 21.04 17.53 -3.18
C LEU A 160 20.71 18.53 -2.05
N LEU A 161 19.83 18.15 -1.12
CA LEU A 161 19.51 18.98 0.04
C LEU A 161 20.72 19.16 0.97
N GLY A 162 21.51 18.11 1.18
CA GLY A 162 22.74 18.16 1.95
C GLY A 162 23.77 19.13 1.34
N VAL A 163 23.98 19.06 0.01
CA VAL A 163 24.87 20.01 -0.70
C VAL A 163 24.34 21.44 -0.57
N ALA A 164 23.04 21.67 -0.76
CA ALA A 164 22.44 22.99 -0.60
C ALA A 164 22.64 23.55 0.82
N PHE A 165 22.50 22.70 1.84
CA PHE A 165 22.75 23.11 3.23
C PHE A 165 24.22 23.49 3.49
N ILE A 166 25.16 22.68 2.98
CA ILE A 166 26.60 22.96 3.13
C ILE A 166 26.98 24.27 2.42
N THR A 167 26.45 24.50 1.20
CA THR A 167 26.74 25.73 0.46
C THR A 167 26.20 26.99 1.18
N THR A 168 25.01 26.88 1.76
CA THR A 168 24.45 28.03 2.53
C THR A 168 25.25 28.34 3.81
N THR A 169 25.76 27.30 4.49
CA THR A 169 26.59 27.49 5.71
C THR A 169 27.99 27.96 5.40
N LEU A 170 28.57 27.63 4.23
CA LEU A 170 29.90 28.08 3.82
C LEU A 170 29.90 29.47 3.18
N ILE A 171 28.80 29.90 2.55
CA ILE A 171 28.71 31.21 1.86
C ILE A 171 28.27 32.31 2.80
N ILE A 172 27.58 31.98 3.92
CA ILE A 172 27.27 32.98 4.94
C ILE A 172 28.54 33.15 5.79
N PRO A 173 29.30 34.25 5.63
CA PRO A 173 30.44 34.50 6.49
C PRO A 173 29.94 34.55 7.94
N PRO A 174 30.70 34.01 8.92
CA PRO A 174 30.32 34.11 10.31
C PRO A 174 30.11 35.60 10.61
N ALA A 175 28.94 35.95 11.12
CA ALA A 175 28.64 37.31 11.55
C ALA A 175 29.80 37.70 12.47
N LYS A 176 30.55 38.75 12.08
CA LYS A 176 31.59 39.30 12.93
C LYS A 176 30.96 39.55 14.30
N PRO A 177 31.59 39.13 15.40
CA PRO A 177 31.10 39.51 16.71
C PRO A 177 31.03 41.04 16.71
N VAL A 178 29.84 41.57 16.81
CA VAL A 178 29.62 43.01 17.02
C VAL A 178 30.09 43.27 18.43
N THR A 179 31.37 43.64 18.57
CA THR A 179 31.86 44.34 19.74
C THR A 179 31.35 45.79 19.63
N GLY A 180 30.04 45.92 19.74
CA GLY A 180 29.37 47.19 19.94
C GLY A 180 28.95 47.21 21.39
N ASP A 181 29.37 48.28 22.08
CA ASP A 181 28.98 48.60 23.42
C ASP A 181 27.54 48.18 23.70
N VAL A 182 27.36 47.44 24.77
CA VAL A 182 26.05 47.20 25.39
C VAL A 182 25.57 48.54 25.91
N SER A 183 25.22 49.46 25.01
CA SER A 183 24.37 50.57 25.35
C SER A 183 22.99 49.93 25.56
N THR A 184 22.62 49.83 26.79
CA THR A 184 21.28 49.57 27.30
C THR A 184 20.25 50.30 26.44
N TYR A 185 19.73 49.57 25.41
CA TYR A 185 18.45 49.97 24.82
C TYR A 185 17.38 49.60 25.85
N VAL A 186 17.20 50.51 26.78
CA VAL A 186 15.95 50.64 27.52
C VAL A 186 14.91 51.00 26.47
N ASN A 187 14.30 50.00 25.89
CA ASN A 187 13.12 50.17 25.04
C ASN A 187 12.01 50.69 25.95
N SER A 188 11.80 51.96 25.89
CA SER A 188 10.76 52.73 26.63
C SER A 188 9.34 52.46 26.10
N ASP A 189 9.11 51.44 25.28
CA ASP A 189 7.78 51.09 24.83
C ASP A 189 7.23 49.91 25.68
N ASN A 190 6.69 50.26 26.82
CA ASN A 190 5.90 49.38 27.69
C ASN A 190 4.55 49.00 27.07
N THR A 191 4.42 49.13 25.75
CA THR A 191 3.19 48.90 25.00
C THR A 191 3.12 47.46 24.52
N TYR A 192 2.05 46.78 24.88
CA TYR A 192 1.74 45.41 24.49
C TYR A 192 0.45 45.38 23.70
N TYR A 193 0.17 44.28 23.05
CA TYR A 193 -0.98 44.07 22.20
C TYR A 193 -1.77 42.85 22.64
N VAL A 194 -3.08 43.00 22.73
CA VAL A 194 -4.02 41.88 23.00
C VAL A 194 -5.05 41.80 21.88
N THR A 195 -5.57 40.59 21.64
CA THR A 195 -6.71 40.39 20.72
C THR A 195 -7.99 40.32 21.51
N SER A 196 -9.12 40.72 20.92
CA SER A 196 -10.44 40.73 21.57
C SER A 196 -10.90 39.39 22.15
N ALA A 197 -10.43 38.28 21.58
CA ALA A 197 -10.74 36.91 22.06
C ALA A 197 -9.54 36.22 22.71
N GLY A 198 -8.38 36.88 22.78
CA GLY A 198 -7.14 36.28 23.29
C GLY A 198 -7.01 36.45 24.81
N LYS A 199 -6.27 35.50 25.43
CA LYS A 199 -5.93 35.54 26.87
C LYS A 199 -4.43 35.83 27.11
N LYS A 200 -3.73 36.34 26.07
CA LYS A 200 -2.29 36.63 26.14
C LYS A 200 -1.99 38.00 25.62
N TYR A 201 -0.97 38.66 26.23
CA TYR A 201 -0.39 39.90 25.71
C TYR A 201 0.88 39.61 24.90
N HIS A 202 1.13 40.42 23.87
CA HIS A 202 2.16 40.21 22.88
C HIS A 202 2.97 41.49 22.63
N ARG A 203 4.21 41.34 22.18
CA ARG A 203 4.98 42.49 21.61
C ARG A 203 4.47 42.78 20.19
N LYS A 204 4.65 44.03 19.72
CA LYS A 204 4.16 44.54 18.42
C LYS A 204 4.43 43.61 17.21
N HIS A 205 5.59 43.00 17.18
CA HIS A 205 6.01 42.18 16.05
C HIS A 205 5.85 40.66 16.28
N CYS A 206 5.02 40.25 17.23
CA CYS A 206 4.81 38.85 17.52
C CYS A 206 4.15 38.14 16.35
N VAL A 207 4.74 37.01 15.92
CA VAL A 207 4.21 36.17 14.83
C VAL A 207 2.77 35.68 15.10
N ALA A 208 2.40 35.48 16.37
CA ALA A 208 1.07 35.02 16.76
C ALA A 208 -0.04 36.04 16.47
N ILE A 209 0.30 37.33 16.32
CA ILE A 209 -0.65 38.43 16.06
C ILE A 209 -0.42 39.11 14.73
N LYS A 210 0.61 38.73 13.95
CA LYS A 210 1.04 39.42 12.72
C LYS A 210 -0.07 39.64 11.68
N TYR A 211 -1.06 38.76 11.65
CA TYR A 211 -2.18 38.80 10.68
C TYR A 211 -3.52 39.05 11.36
N LYS A 212 -3.54 39.60 12.57
CA LYS A 212 -4.78 39.93 13.30
C LYS A 212 -5.10 41.41 13.15
N ASN A 213 -6.30 41.72 12.68
CA ASN A 213 -6.74 43.12 12.46
C ASN A 213 -7.35 43.79 13.72
N ASN A 214 -7.69 43.00 14.75
CA ASN A 214 -8.35 43.50 15.97
C ASN A 214 -7.37 43.44 17.14
N LEU A 215 -6.37 44.29 17.09
CA LEU A 215 -5.37 44.45 18.15
C LEU A 215 -5.71 45.68 18.99
N THR A 216 -5.70 45.52 20.29
CA THR A 216 -5.82 46.61 21.27
C THR A 216 -4.48 46.81 21.95
N GLU A 217 -4.02 48.06 21.99
CA GLU A 217 -2.83 48.44 22.77
C GLU A 217 -3.15 48.43 24.26
N ILE A 218 -2.24 47.93 25.06
CA ILE A 218 -2.39 47.85 26.52
C ILE A 218 -1.02 47.98 27.21
N GLU A 219 -0.98 48.66 28.34
CA GLU A 219 0.22 48.68 29.16
C GLU A 219 0.40 47.37 29.93
N LEU A 220 1.65 47.03 30.30
CA LEU A 220 1.97 45.79 30.98
C LEU A 220 1.16 45.62 32.26
N ASN A 221 1.08 46.67 33.10
CA ASN A 221 0.37 46.64 34.36
C ASN A 221 -1.12 46.35 34.17
N ASP A 222 -1.72 46.98 33.17
CA ASP A 222 -3.12 46.77 32.81
C ASP A 222 -3.38 45.38 32.26
N ALA A 223 -2.45 44.84 31.46
CA ALA A 223 -2.56 43.49 30.91
C ALA A 223 -2.53 42.44 32.05
N VAL A 224 -1.62 42.62 33.03
CA VAL A 224 -1.54 41.72 34.19
C VAL A 224 -2.79 41.85 35.08
N ASN A 225 -3.22 43.08 35.36
CA ASN A 225 -4.41 43.34 36.19
C ASN A 225 -5.70 42.77 35.56
N LYS A 226 -5.78 42.75 34.23
CA LYS A 226 -6.89 42.16 33.46
C LYS A 226 -6.75 40.65 33.28
N GLY A 227 -5.70 40.03 33.85
CA GLY A 227 -5.52 38.57 33.86
C GLY A 227 -4.95 38.00 32.54
N TYR A 228 -4.42 38.85 31.66
CA TYR A 228 -3.71 38.37 30.47
C TYR A 228 -2.37 37.71 30.88
N LYS A 229 -2.01 36.62 30.18
CA LYS A 229 -0.73 35.92 30.39
C LYS A 229 0.29 36.32 29.33
N PRO A 230 1.61 36.28 29.59
CA PRO A 230 2.62 36.57 28.57
C PRO A 230 2.58 35.54 27.44
N CYS A 231 2.81 35.99 26.23
CA CYS A 231 2.98 35.09 25.09
C CYS A 231 4.40 34.51 25.11
N LEU A 232 4.54 33.20 25.29
CA LEU A 232 5.83 32.52 25.37
C LEU A 232 6.68 32.59 24.09
N ILE A 233 6.08 32.99 22.96
CA ILE A 233 6.80 33.17 21.68
C ILE A 233 7.60 34.48 21.64
N CYS A 234 7.05 35.57 22.15
CA CYS A 234 7.68 36.87 22.09
C CYS A 234 8.11 37.42 23.47
N ILE A 235 7.69 36.77 24.53
CA ILE A 235 8.02 37.11 25.95
C ILE A 235 8.35 35.77 26.63
N PRO A 236 9.56 35.22 26.41
CA PRO A 236 9.99 34.00 27.10
C PRO A 236 10.03 34.24 28.61
N LYS A 237 9.77 33.23 29.41
CA LYS A 237 10.03 33.26 30.83
C LYS A 237 11.54 33.36 31.02
N GLU A 238 12.00 34.37 31.73
CA GLU A 238 13.34 34.37 32.27
C GLU A 238 13.40 33.25 33.34
N GLU A 239 14.32 32.30 33.14
CA GLU A 239 14.63 31.25 34.10
C GLU A 239 15.43 31.80 35.27
#